data_e204b69e1616e1e4e4f4277e711cb1c8
#
_entry.id   e204b69e1616e1e4e4f4277e711cb1c8
#
_cell.length_a   1.000
_cell.length_b   1.000
_cell.length_c   1.000
_cell.angle_alpha   90.00
_cell.angle_beta   90.00
_cell.angle_gamma   90.00
#
_symmetry.space_group_name_H-M   'P 1'
#
loop_
_entity.id
_entity.type
_entity.pdbx_description
1 polymer ?
#
loop_
_entity_poly.entity_id
_entity_poly.type
_entity_poly.pdbx_seq_one_letter_code
_entity_poly.pdbx_strand_id
1 'polypeptide(L)'
;MDEIENIRILIHEVASEVDTIANRYKKQSDIPQVERRILVRSIFAFFEAIAFVLKSSALMTNPVVFKPEEIALAKEEDYELSDTGEAQIRKAKLRFKPNLLFAFQIAAKANQINFKLSVNCHQWDALIRSIKVRDRLTHPKKSEDMTVTEKEIEDVQMAYEWIFDQFGLLAMMGLSKILKEKKNSQKTSN
;
A
#
# COMPACT_ATOMS: atom_id res chain seq x y z
N MET A 1 6.47 -21.51 -6.32
CA MET A 1 5.51 -20.51 -6.83
C MET A 1 6.32 -19.31 -7.25
N ASP A 2 6.11 -18.77 -8.44
CA ASP A 2 6.79 -17.58 -8.93
C ASP A 2 6.42 -16.35 -8.04
N GLU A 3 7.36 -15.45 -7.82
CA GLU A 3 7.16 -14.24 -6.97
C GLU A 3 6.04 -13.35 -7.54
N ILE A 4 5.93 -13.26 -8.86
CA ILE A 4 4.85 -12.52 -9.54
C ILE A 4 3.48 -13.15 -9.23
N GLU A 5 3.37 -14.45 -9.25
CA GLU A 5 2.12 -15.15 -8.93
C GLU A 5 1.74 -14.97 -7.45
N ASN A 6 2.70 -15.01 -6.54
CA ASN A 6 2.47 -14.71 -5.13
C ASN A 6 1.91 -13.29 -4.92
N ILE A 7 2.49 -12.30 -5.60
CA ILE A 7 2.03 -10.90 -5.55
C ILE A 7 0.60 -10.78 -6.06
N ARG A 8 0.29 -11.45 -7.18
CA ARG A 8 -1.05 -11.45 -7.77
C ARG A 8 -2.09 -12.05 -6.83
N ILE A 9 -1.78 -13.19 -6.24
CA ILE A 9 -2.65 -13.88 -5.28
C ILE A 9 -2.86 -13.00 -4.04
N LEU A 10 -1.81 -12.45 -3.46
CA LEU A 10 -1.89 -11.58 -2.29
C LEU A 10 -2.86 -10.42 -2.50
N ILE A 11 -2.71 -9.67 -3.59
CA ILE A 11 -3.60 -8.53 -3.88
C ILE A 11 -5.03 -8.98 -4.09
N HIS A 12 -5.23 -10.08 -4.80
CA HIS A 12 -6.57 -10.64 -5.02
C HIS A 12 -7.25 -11.02 -3.71
N GLU A 13 -6.58 -11.73 -2.83
CA GLU A 13 -7.14 -12.19 -1.55
C GLU A 13 -7.52 -11.01 -0.64
N VAL A 14 -6.62 -10.04 -0.45
CA VAL A 14 -6.92 -8.89 0.42
C VAL A 14 -7.99 -7.96 -0.18
N ALA A 15 -8.05 -7.80 -1.51
CA ALA A 15 -9.12 -7.04 -2.17
C ALA A 15 -10.47 -7.76 -2.03
N SER A 16 -10.52 -9.08 -2.25
CA SER A 16 -11.71 -9.90 -2.10
C SER A 16 -12.27 -9.88 -0.66
N GLU A 17 -11.39 -9.84 0.35
CA GLU A 17 -11.80 -9.69 1.75
C GLU A 17 -12.49 -8.34 1.98
N VAL A 18 -11.89 -7.24 1.52
CA VAL A 18 -12.48 -5.90 1.64
C VAL A 18 -13.84 -5.83 0.93
N ASP A 19 -13.92 -6.33 -0.32
CA ASP A 19 -15.16 -6.34 -1.10
C ASP A 19 -16.27 -7.17 -0.43
N THR A 20 -15.91 -8.32 0.14
CA THR A 20 -16.85 -9.19 0.87
C THR A 20 -17.46 -8.45 2.06
N ILE A 21 -16.64 -7.76 2.85
CA ILE A 21 -17.07 -7.01 4.02
C ILE A 21 -17.88 -5.77 3.59
N ALA A 22 -17.38 -5.00 2.61
CA ALA A 22 -18.05 -3.80 2.10
C ALA A 22 -19.43 -4.10 1.52
N ASN A 23 -19.61 -5.26 0.84
CA ASN A 23 -20.88 -5.69 0.31
C ASN A 23 -21.90 -6.09 1.39
N ARG A 24 -21.45 -6.57 2.56
CA ARG A 24 -22.32 -6.76 3.73
C ARG A 24 -22.80 -5.41 4.27
N TYR A 25 -21.89 -4.43 4.32
CA TYR A 25 -22.20 -3.06 4.71
C TYR A 25 -23.33 -2.43 3.91
N LYS A 26 -23.31 -2.55 2.58
CA LYS A 26 -24.33 -1.98 1.69
C LYS A 26 -25.74 -2.55 1.91
N LYS A 27 -25.86 -3.71 2.56
CA LYS A 27 -27.11 -4.42 2.76
C LYS A 27 -27.74 -4.21 4.14
N GLN A 28 -27.07 -3.53 5.06
CA GLN A 28 -27.51 -3.37 6.45
C GLN A 28 -27.68 -1.88 6.79
N SER A 29 -28.81 -1.53 7.43
CA SER A 29 -29.09 -0.17 7.89
C SER A 29 -28.36 0.19 9.19
N ASP A 30 -28.00 -0.81 9.99
CA ASP A 30 -27.21 -0.64 11.22
C ASP A 30 -26.11 -1.71 11.26
N ILE A 31 -24.87 -1.26 11.25
CA ILE A 31 -23.69 -2.11 11.15
C ILE A 31 -23.09 -2.32 12.52
N PRO A 32 -23.02 -3.58 13.00
CA PRO A 32 -22.45 -3.89 14.30
C PRO A 32 -21.01 -3.38 14.45
N GLN A 33 -20.63 -2.92 15.64
CA GLN A 33 -19.30 -2.41 15.93
C GLN A 33 -18.18 -3.43 15.59
N VAL A 34 -18.45 -4.72 15.70
CA VAL A 34 -17.49 -5.77 15.32
C VAL A 34 -17.18 -5.69 13.83
N GLU A 35 -18.19 -5.58 12.97
CA GLU A 35 -18.04 -5.49 11.52
C GLU A 35 -17.33 -4.19 11.10
N ARG A 36 -17.65 -3.05 11.74
CA ARG A 36 -16.93 -1.78 11.54
C ARG A 36 -15.43 -1.93 11.79
N ARG A 37 -15.06 -2.58 12.90
CA ARG A 37 -13.64 -2.84 13.23
C ARG A 37 -12.97 -3.79 12.25
N ILE A 38 -13.69 -4.82 11.79
CA ILE A 38 -13.19 -5.74 10.77
C ILE A 38 -12.90 -4.97 9.48
N LEU A 39 -13.85 -4.16 8.99
CA LEU A 39 -13.67 -3.36 7.77
C LEU A 39 -12.43 -2.46 7.86
N VAL A 40 -12.25 -1.74 8.97
CA VAL A 40 -11.07 -0.89 9.15
C VAL A 40 -9.78 -1.73 9.04
N ARG A 41 -9.72 -2.88 9.71
CA ARG A 41 -8.53 -3.73 9.71
C ARG A 41 -8.23 -4.32 8.32
N SER A 42 -9.26 -4.79 7.61
CA SER A 42 -9.10 -5.36 6.27
C SER A 42 -8.66 -4.30 5.25
N ILE A 43 -9.20 -3.07 5.34
CA ILE A 43 -8.74 -1.97 4.48
C ILE A 43 -7.27 -1.63 4.75
N PHE A 44 -6.84 -1.61 6.02
CA PHE A 44 -5.42 -1.35 6.31
C PHE A 44 -4.51 -2.51 5.92
N ALA A 45 -4.95 -3.77 6.03
CA ALA A 45 -4.23 -4.91 5.48
C ALA A 45 -4.06 -4.80 3.96
N PHE A 46 -5.08 -4.35 3.25
CA PHE A 46 -5.01 -4.06 1.82
C PHE A 46 -4.00 -2.95 1.49
N PHE A 47 -3.98 -1.85 2.25
CA PHE A 47 -2.98 -0.79 2.05
C PHE A 47 -1.55 -1.26 2.28
N GLU A 48 -1.33 -2.09 3.30
CA GLU A 48 -0.02 -2.70 3.59
C GLU A 48 0.41 -3.66 2.46
N ALA A 49 -0.54 -4.43 1.92
CA ALA A 49 -0.30 -5.30 0.76
C ALA A 49 0.05 -4.49 -0.50
N ILE A 50 -0.67 -3.39 -0.79
CA ILE A 50 -0.31 -2.47 -1.89
C ILE A 50 1.12 -1.95 -1.71
N ALA A 51 1.47 -1.47 -0.51
CA ALA A 51 2.82 -0.95 -0.26
C ALA A 51 3.89 -2.03 -0.48
N PHE A 52 3.65 -3.26 -0.02
CA PHE A 52 4.53 -4.40 -0.24
C PHE A 52 4.68 -4.71 -1.74
N VAL A 53 3.56 -4.84 -2.47
CA VAL A 53 3.54 -5.16 -3.91
C VAL A 53 4.26 -4.11 -4.72
N LEU A 54 4.04 -2.83 -4.44
CA LEU A 54 4.71 -1.73 -5.13
C LEU A 54 6.24 -1.78 -4.93
N LYS A 55 6.70 -2.06 -3.71
CA LYS A 55 8.12 -2.19 -3.39
C LYS A 55 8.76 -3.41 -4.06
N SER A 56 8.13 -4.57 -3.95
CA SER A 56 8.61 -5.81 -4.57
C SER A 56 8.66 -5.69 -6.09
N SER A 57 7.57 -5.22 -6.71
CA SER A 57 7.53 -5.01 -8.15
C SER A 57 8.58 -4.01 -8.64
N ALA A 58 8.85 -2.95 -7.88
CA ALA A 58 9.88 -1.97 -8.22
C ALA A 58 11.28 -2.59 -8.27
N LEU A 59 11.62 -3.42 -7.27
CA LEU A 59 12.91 -4.12 -7.22
C LEU A 59 13.06 -5.14 -8.35
N MET A 60 11.99 -5.84 -8.75
CA MET A 60 12.00 -6.77 -9.88
C MET A 60 12.12 -6.06 -11.23
N THR A 61 11.49 -4.88 -11.37
CA THR A 61 11.44 -4.16 -12.65
C THR A 61 12.78 -3.53 -13.02
N ASN A 62 13.40 -2.80 -12.09
CA ASN A 62 14.66 -2.08 -12.38
C ASN A 62 15.45 -1.78 -11.10
N PRO A 63 16.13 -2.79 -10.52
CA PRO A 63 16.87 -2.61 -9.27
C PRO A 63 18.05 -1.63 -9.38
N VAL A 64 18.61 -1.43 -10.58
CA VAL A 64 19.83 -0.62 -10.81
C VAL A 64 19.59 0.87 -10.57
N VAL A 65 18.34 1.34 -10.65
CA VAL A 65 18.04 2.79 -10.45
C VAL A 65 18.00 3.19 -8.97
N PHE A 66 18.05 2.22 -8.06
CA PHE A 66 17.92 2.47 -6.62
C PHE A 66 19.26 2.60 -5.94
N LYS A 67 19.29 3.45 -4.91
CA LYS A 67 20.40 3.53 -3.97
C LYS A 67 20.35 2.36 -2.97
N PRO A 68 21.48 1.98 -2.34
CA PRO A 68 21.49 0.89 -1.36
C PRO A 68 20.47 1.05 -0.24
N GLU A 69 20.28 2.26 0.29
CA GLU A 69 19.32 2.57 1.33
C GLU A 69 17.84 2.43 0.85
N GLU A 70 17.57 2.73 -0.42
CA GLU A 70 16.24 2.53 -1.00
C GLU A 70 15.93 1.04 -1.16
N ILE A 71 16.93 0.23 -1.53
CA ILE A 71 16.80 -1.23 -1.63
C ILE A 71 16.55 -1.84 -0.25
N ALA A 72 17.30 -1.44 0.78
CA ALA A 72 17.10 -1.91 2.15
C ALA A 72 15.69 -1.59 2.66
N LEU A 73 15.25 -0.33 2.50
CA LEU A 73 13.89 0.08 2.89
C LEU A 73 12.79 -0.64 2.10
N ALA A 74 13.02 -0.92 0.80
CA ALA A 74 12.06 -1.65 -0.02
C ALA A 74 11.91 -3.12 0.42
N LYS A 75 13.00 -3.74 0.86
CA LYS A 75 13.02 -5.08 1.46
C LYS A 75 12.57 -5.10 2.93
N GLU A 76 12.29 -3.93 3.51
CA GLU A 76 12.02 -3.77 4.95
C GLU A 76 13.18 -4.26 5.82
N GLU A 77 14.40 -4.05 5.36
CA GLU A 77 15.63 -4.40 6.06
C GLU A 77 16.23 -3.18 6.77
N ASP A 78 16.82 -3.43 7.92
CA ASP A 78 17.64 -2.50 8.72
C ASP A 78 18.89 -3.23 9.14
N TYR A 79 19.94 -2.50 9.50
CA TYR A 79 21.25 -3.06 9.84
C TYR A 79 21.63 -2.66 11.25
N GLU A 80 22.16 -3.62 12.01
CA GLU A 80 22.72 -3.38 13.33
C GLU A 80 24.02 -4.13 13.52
N LEU A 81 24.82 -3.72 14.48
CA LEU A 81 25.97 -4.50 14.92
C LEU A 81 25.60 -5.43 16.06
N SER A 82 26.07 -6.67 15.98
CA SER A 82 26.03 -7.60 17.11
C SER A 82 27.01 -7.17 18.21
N ASP A 83 26.89 -7.78 19.38
CA ASP A 83 27.85 -7.56 20.48
C ASP A 83 29.27 -8.00 20.11
N THR A 84 29.44 -8.83 19.08
CA THR A 84 30.74 -9.26 18.53
C THR A 84 31.26 -8.35 17.41
N GLY A 85 30.51 -7.30 17.05
CA GLY A 85 30.88 -6.34 15.99
C GLY A 85 30.55 -6.81 14.58
N GLU A 86 29.77 -7.88 14.41
CA GLU A 86 29.34 -8.36 13.11
C GLU A 86 28.07 -7.62 12.65
N ALA A 87 28.03 -7.25 11.35
CA ALA A 87 26.85 -6.66 10.75
C ALA A 87 25.72 -7.71 10.63
N GLN A 88 24.53 -7.36 11.12
CA GLN A 88 23.35 -8.21 11.07
C GLN A 88 22.20 -7.45 10.40
N ILE A 89 21.39 -8.21 9.65
CA ILE A 89 20.15 -7.70 9.04
C ILE A 89 19.01 -7.98 10.00
N ARG A 90 18.18 -6.98 10.26
CA ARG A 90 16.94 -7.12 11.00
C ARG A 90 15.76 -6.55 10.21
N LYS A 91 14.53 -6.90 10.60
CA LYS A 91 13.32 -6.31 10.01
C LYS A 91 13.20 -4.84 10.44
N ALA A 92 13.11 -3.94 9.45
CA ALA A 92 12.89 -2.52 9.70
C ALA A 92 11.47 -2.27 10.24
N LYS A 93 11.35 -1.39 11.24
CA LYS A 93 10.05 -0.93 11.76
C LYS A 93 9.60 0.34 11.03
N LEU A 94 9.00 0.17 9.87
CA LEU A 94 8.53 1.28 9.06
C LEU A 94 7.18 1.80 9.56
N ARG A 95 7.06 3.12 9.76
CA ARG A 95 5.78 3.75 10.05
C ARG A 95 4.90 3.72 8.81
N PHE A 96 3.61 3.43 8.95
CA PHE A 96 2.67 3.22 7.85
C PHE A 96 2.67 4.35 6.81
N LYS A 97 2.43 5.60 7.23
CA LYS A 97 2.35 6.75 6.31
C LYS A 97 3.60 6.95 5.44
N PRO A 98 4.83 7.06 5.99
CA PRO A 98 6.03 7.20 5.16
C PRO A 98 6.31 5.96 4.31
N ASN A 99 6.00 4.75 4.78
CA ASN A 99 6.17 3.52 4.01
C ASN A 99 5.25 3.50 2.77
N LEU A 100 3.99 3.91 2.92
CA LEU A 100 3.05 4.01 1.80
C LEU A 100 3.53 5.04 0.76
N LEU A 101 3.94 6.24 1.18
CA LEU A 101 4.49 7.26 0.28
C LEU A 101 5.74 6.76 -0.46
N PHE A 102 6.64 6.11 0.27
CA PHE A 102 7.86 5.53 -0.28
C PHE A 102 7.55 4.46 -1.32
N ALA A 103 6.60 3.57 -1.05
CA ALA A 103 6.21 2.51 -1.98
C ALA A 103 5.76 3.06 -3.35
N PHE A 104 4.91 4.10 -3.36
CA PHE A 104 4.51 4.75 -4.60
C PHE A 104 5.68 5.47 -5.30
N GLN A 105 6.57 6.12 -4.55
CA GLN A 105 7.73 6.81 -5.10
C GLN A 105 8.70 5.87 -5.80
N ILE A 106 9.06 4.73 -5.17
CA ILE A 106 9.99 3.79 -5.79
C ILE A 106 9.38 3.04 -6.97
N ALA A 107 8.08 2.74 -6.93
CA ALA A 107 7.40 2.15 -8.07
C ALA A 107 7.37 3.11 -9.28
N ALA A 108 7.12 4.40 -9.05
CA ALA A 108 7.22 5.42 -10.09
C ALA A 108 8.65 5.54 -10.65
N LYS A 109 9.66 5.52 -9.76
CA LYS A 109 11.08 5.58 -10.12
C LYS A 109 11.51 4.37 -10.94
N ALA A 110 11.13 3.14 -10.53
CA ALA A 110 11.42 1.91 -11.27
C ALA A 110 10.89 1.95 -12.71
N ASN A 111 9.66 2.43 -12.87
CA ASN A 111 9.01 2.59 -14.15
C ASN A 111 9.43 3.86 -14.90
N GLN A 112 10.27 4.71 -14.30
CA GLN A 112 10.71 6.00 -14.86
C GLN A 112 9.53 6.86 -15.32
N ILE A 113 8.48 6.95 -14.52
CA ILE A 113 7.28 7.77 -14.78
C ILE A 113 7.20 8.91 -13.77
N ASN A 114 6.65 10.04 -14.21
CA ASN A 114 6.42 11.17 -13.34
C ASN A 114 5.08 11.00 -12.61
N PHE A 115 5.09 10.21 -11.55
CA PHE A 115 3.93 10.02 -10.68
C PHE A 115 4.28 10.42 -9.24
N LYS A 116 3.35 11.09 -8.57
CA LYS A 116 3.47 11.47 -7.17
C LYS A 116 2.09 11.47 -6.52
N LEU A 117 1.94 10.82 -5.38
CA LEU A 117 0.72 10.91 -4.58
C LEU A 117 0.43 12.35 -4.19
N SER A 118 -0.82 12.79 -4.40
CA SER A 118 -1.27 14.11 -3.96
C SER A 118 -1.55 14.08 -2.46
N VAL A 119 -0.76 14.81 -1.68
CA VAL A 119 -0.93 14.91 -0.21
C VAL A 119 -1.73 16.16 0.21
N ASN A 120 -2.21 16.95 -0.75
CA ASN A 120 -2.97 18.18 -0.53
C ASN A 120 -4.41 18.02 -1.02
N CYS A 121 -5.09 16.94 -0.60
CA CYS A 121 -6.48 16.66 -0.98
C CYS A 121 -7.24 16.07 0.22
N HIS A 122 -8.57 16.18 0.16
CA HIS A 122 -9.45 15.72 1.25
C HIS A 122 -9.39 14.20 1.46
N GLN A 123 -9.09 13.42 0.42
CA GLN A 123 -8.89 11.97 0.53
C GLN A 123 -7.63 11.63 1.34
N TRP A 124 -6.55 12.39 1.13
CA TRP A 124 -5.35 12.26 1.97
C TRP A 124 -5.64 12.59 3.43
N ASP A 125 -6.42 13.65 3.70
CA ASP A 125 -6.82 13.99 5.06
C ASP A 125 -7.69 12.89 5.68
N ALA A 126 -8.59 12.27 4.89
CA ALA A 126 -9.37 11.11 5.33
C ALA A 126 -8.46 9.93 5.69
N LEU A 127 -7.43 9.63 4.88
CA LEU A 127 -6.42 8.61 5.20
C LEU A 127 -5.70 8.93 6.52
N ILE A 128 -5.30 10.18 6.74
CA ILE A 128 -4.62 10.57 8.00
C ILE A 128 -5.53 10.38 9.21
N ARG A 129 -6.83 10.67 9.10
CA ARG A 129 -7.80 10.39 10.17
C ARG A 129 -7.99 8.89 10.37
N SER A 130 -8.09 8.12 9.28
CA SER A 130 -8.22 6.65 9.31
C SER A 130 -7.04 5.94 9.98
N ILE A 131 -5.80 6.44 9.79
CA ILE A 131 -4.62 5.93 10.50
C ILE A 131 -4.80 6.02 12.02
N LYS A 132 -5.37 7.13 12.53
CA LYS A 132 -5.62 7.29 13.98
C LYS A 132 -6.65 6.28 14.49
N VAL A 133 -7.68 5.97 13.67
CA VAL A 133 -8.68 4.94 13.97
C VAL A 133 -8.01 3.56 14.06
N ARG A 134 -7.23 3.20 13.04
CA ARG A 134 -6.48 1.93 13.01
C ARG A 134 -5.55 1.79 14.22
N ASP A 135 -4.79 2.83 14.55
CA ASP A 135 -3.81 2.80 15.62
C ASP A 135 -4.48 2.57 16.98
N ARG A 136 -5.62 3.25 17.27
CA ARG A 136 -6.35 3.01 18.51
C ARG A 136 -7.01 1.62 18.56
N LEU A 137 -7.47 1.09 17.42
CA LEU A 137 -8.02 -0.26 17.33
C LEU A 137 -6.97 -1.37 17.48
N THR A 138 -5.71 -1.05 17.18
CA THR A 138 -4.57 -1.97 17.32
C THR A 138 -4.03 -1.96 18.75
N HIS A 139 -4.05 -0.80 19.41
CA HIS A 139 -3.51 -0.59 20.75
C HIS A 139 -4.54 0.06 21.69
N PRO A 140 -5.72 -0.57 21.92
CA PRO A 140 -6.78 0.02 22.73
C PRO A 140 -6.33 0.14 24.19
N LYS A 141 -6.62 1.27 24.82
CA LYS A 141 -6.33 1.54 26.25
C LYS A 141 -7.60 1.56 27.09
N LYS A 142 -8.76 1.70 26.47
CA LYS A 142 -10.07 1.79 27.10
C LYS A 142 -11.16 1.29 26.14
N SER A 143 -12.34 1.00 26.66
CA SER A 143 -13.46 0.44 25.87
C SER A 143 -13.91 1.36 24.73
N GLU A 144 -13.87 2.68 24.93
CA GLU A 144 -14.24 3.68 23.94
C GLU A 144 -13.33 3.64 22.70
N ASP A 145 -12.07 3.22 22.86
CA ASP A 145 -11.12 3.07 21.76
C ASP A 145 -11.58 2.02 20.74
N MET A 146 -12.47 1.09 21.15
CA MET A 146 -13.05 0.06 20.28
C MET A 146 -14.30 0.52 19.53
N THR A 147 -14.77 1.74 19.76
CA THR A 147 -15.93 2.30 19.05
C THR A 147 -15.50 2.93 17.74
N VAL A 148 -16.14 2.57 16.63
CA VAL A 148 -15.94 3.16 15.31
C VAL A 148 -17.22 3.85 14.89
N THR A 149 -17.15 5.17 14.69
CA THR A 149 -18.27 6.02 14.29
C THR A 149 -18.56 5.87 12.79
N GLU A 150 -19.77 6.29 12.35
CA GLU A 150 -20.13 6.32 10.93
C GLU A 150 -19.17 7.21 10.13
N LYS A 151 -18.85 8.39 10.67
CA LYS A 151 -17.91 9.32 10.04
C LYS A 151 -16.51 8.72 9.84
N GLU A 152 -16.05 7.90 10.76
CA GLU A 152 -14.77 7.21 10.62
C GLU A 152 -14.82 6.12 9.55
N ILE A 153 -15.96 5.45 9.39
CA ILE A 153 -16.16 4.51 8.27
C ILE A 153 -16.14 5.24 6.93
N GLU A 154 -16.82 6.39 6.82
CA GLU A 154 -16.78 7.21 5.61
C GLU A 154 -15.34 7.63 5.24
N ASP A 155 -14.56 8.08 6.23
CA ASP A 155 -13.15 8.44 6.02
C ASP A 155 -12.32 7.24 5.55
N VAL A 156 -12.51 6.06 6.16
CA VAL A 156 -11.79 4.83 5.79
C VAL A 156 -12.15 4.37 4.38
N GLN A 157 -13.43 4.44 4.00
CA GLN A 157 -13.88 4.10 2.65
C GLN A 157 -13.34 5.08 1.61
N MET A 158 -13.41 6.38 1.88
CA MET A 158 -12.84 7.41 1.01
C MET A 158 -11.34 7.21 0.80
N ALA A 159 -10.60 6.87 1.86
CA ALA A 159 -9.18 6.56 1.76
C ALA A 159 -8.92 5.30 0.93
N TYR A 160 -9.76 4.26 1.08
CA TYR A 160 -9.67 3.02 0.32
C TYR A 160 -9.84 3.26 -1.18
N GLU A 161 -10.95 3.89 -1.57
CA GLU A 161 -11.25 4.19 -2.97
C GLU A 161 -10.12 5.01 -3.60
N TRP A 162 -9.66 6.03 -2.89
CA TRP A 162 -8.59 6.88 -3.39
C TRP A 162 -7.25 6.14 -3.56
N ILE A 163 -6.81 5.34 -2.58
CA ILE A 163 -5.57 4.55 -2.72
C ILE A 163 -5.69 3.54 -3.85
N PHE A 164 -6.85 2.90 -3.99
CA PHE A 164 -7.12 1.96 -5.09
C PHE A 164 -7.00 2.67 -6.46
N ASP A 165 -7.58 3.84 -6.61
CA ASP A 165 -7.47 4.66 -7.81
C ASP A 165 -6.03 5.09 -8.11
N GLN A 166 -5.27 5.53 -7.09
CA GLN A 166 -3.88 5.91 -7.24
C GLN A 166 -2.99 4.72 -7.65
N PHE A 167 -3.26 3.54 -7.10
CA PHE A 167 -2.58 2.30 -7.49
C PHE A 167 -2.88 1.93 -8.95
N GLY A 168 -4.15 1.98 -9.36
CA GLY A 168 -4.58 1.76 -10.74
C GLY A 168 -3.95 2.77 -11.72
N LEU A 169 -3.94 4.05 -11.37
CA LEU A 169 -3.34 5.10 -12.20
C LEU A 169 -1.84 4.88 -12.41
N LEU A 170 -1.11 4.54 -11.34
CA LEU A 170 0.31 4.24 -11.42
C LEU A 170 0.58 3.05 -12.35
N ALA A 171 -0.19 1.97 -12.23
CA ALA A 171 -0.09 0.78 -13.09
C ALA A 171 -0.38 1.11 -14.56
N MET A 172 -1.43 1.88 -14.84
CA MET A 172 -1.78 2.31 -16.20
C MET A 172 -0.67 3.18 -16.83
N MET A 173 -0.08 4.09 -16.08
CA MET A 173 1.03 4.92 -16.56
C MET A 173 2.26 4.07 -16.91
N GLY A 174 2.61 3.07 -16.07
CA GLY A 174 3.69 2.12 -16.34
C GLY A 174 3.46 1.31 -17.62
N LEU A 175 2.27 0.72 -17.76
CA LEU A 175 1.88 -0.03 -18.96
C LEU A 175 1.92 0.81 -20.23
N SER A 176 1.41 2.05 -20.16
CA SER A 176 1.41 2.98 -21.30
C SER A 176 2.81 3.30 -21.79
N LYS A 177 3.77 3.44 -20.87
CA LYS A 177 5.18 3.65 -21.21
C LYS A 177 5.77 2.44 -21.92
N ILE A 178 5.62 1.24 -21.37
CA ILE A 178 6.12 -0.01 -21.97
C ILE A 178 5.60 -0.19 -23.40
N LEU A 179 4.30 0.07 -23.63
CA LEU A 179 3.71 -0.04 -24.97
C LEU A 179 4.28 0.97 -25.97
N LYS A 180 4.58 2.20 -25.52
CA LYS A 180 5.23 3.23 -26.36
C LYS A 180 6.66 2.84 -26.73
N GLU A 181 7.43 2.31 -25.80
CA GLU A 181 8.79 1.86 -26.03
C GLU A 181 8.85 0.71 -27.03
N LYS A 182 7.95 -0.28 -26.90
CA LYS A 182 7.84 -1.40 -27.87
C LYS A 182 7.51 -0.91 -29.28
N LYS A 183 6.58 0.04 -29.44
CA LYS A 183 6.23 0.60 -30.77
C LYS A 183 7.40 1.37 -31.41
N ASN A 184 8.20 2.07 -30.61
CA ASN A 184 9.35 2.80 -31.11
C ASN A 184 10.47 1.86 -31.55
N SER A 185 10.74 0.80 -30.80
CA SER A 185 11.75 -0.22 -31.14
C SER A 185 11.41 -0.95 -32.43
N GLN A 186 10.13 -1.21 -32.73
CA GLN A 186 9.68 -1.81 -33.98
C GLN A 186 9.84 -0.88 -35.21
N LYS A 187 9.75 0.44 -35.00
CA LYS A 187 9.91 1.43 -36.10
C LYS A 187 11.37 1.67 -36.48
N THR A 188 12.30 1.44 -35.57
CA THR A 188 13.75 1.61 -35.83
C THR A 188 14.40 0.35 -36.41
N SER A 189 13.67 -0.76 -36.45
CA SER A 189 14.13 -2.05 -37.01
C SER A 189 13.65 -2.32 -38.44
N ASN A 190 12.87 -1.40 -39.02
CA ASN A 190 12.44 -1.38 -40.41
C ASN A 190 13.09 -0.20 -41.15
#